data_edd4a0fd3a22569a2cf87b4769123e05
#
_entry.id   edd4a0fd3a22569a2cf87b4769123e05
#
_cell.length_a   1.000
_cell.length_b   1.000
_cell.length_c   1.000
_cell.angle_alpha   90.00
_cell.angle_beta   90.00
_cell.angle_gamma   90.00
#
_symmetry.space_group_name_H-M   'P 1'
#
loop_
_entity.id
_entity.type
_entity.pdbx_description
1 polymer ?
#
loop_
_entity_poly.entity_id
_entity_poly.type
_entity_poly.pdbx_seq_one_letter_code
_entity_poly.pdbx_strand_id
1 'polypeptide(L)'
;MPRQIAIIPARGSSKRLPRKNILPINGQPMISYPIRAAKESGLFDEIIVSTEDEEIAKIAKSYDVTVSIRPDSLAQDRSTVNQVCDELLSRDEYQDVESFCCIYATAIFLTVEDLVNANKLLTIKPSVDYVMGVSEYNYHHVQAMIE
;
A
#
# COMPACT_ATOMS: atom_id res chain seq x y z
N MET A 1 21.70 -8.35 0.07
CA MET A 1 20.58 -8.22 1.04
C MET A 1 19.32 -8.75 0.38
N PRO A 2 18.41 -9.32 1.13
CA PRO A 2 17.13 -9.75 0.60
C PRO A 2 16.38 -8.55 0.01
N ARG A 3 15.79 -8.70 -1.19
CA ARG A 3 15.03 -7.63 -1.84
C ARG A 3 13.70 -7.41 -1.14
N GLN A 4 13.47 -6.18 -0.70
CA GLN A 4 12.26 -5.79 0.01
C GLN A 4 11.55 -4.66 -0.74
N ILE A 5 10.26 -4.80 -1.00
CA ILE A 5 9.49 -3.80 -1.74
C ILE A 5 8.26 -3.30 -0.96
N ALA A 6 7.80 -2.08 -1.29
CA ALA A 6 6.49 -1.60 -0.86
C ALA A 6 5.51 -1.62 -2.03
N ILE A 7 4.32 -2.12 -1.81
CA ILE A 7 3.22 -2.13 -2.79
C ILE A 7 2.10 -1.23 -2.26
N ILE A 8 1.71 -0.23 -3.05
CA ILE A 8 0.64 0.71 -2.72
C ILE A 8 -0.49 0.54 -3.74
N PRO A 9 -1.51 -0.29 -3.46
CA PRO A 9 -2.65 -0.43 -4.33
C PRO A 9 -3.52 0.83 -4.32
N ALA A 10 -3.78 1.42 -5.48
CA ALA A 10 -4.53 2.66 -5.62
C ALA A 10 -5.43 2.62 -6.85
N ARG A 11 -6.67 2.16 -6.71
CA ARG A 11 -7.63 2.18 -7.81
C ARG A 11 -8.22 3.57 -8.04
N GLY A 12 -8.56 3.89 -9.29
CA GLY A 12 -9.20 5.15 -9.67
C GLY A 12 -10.66 5.22 -9.25
N SER A 13 -11.37 4.10 -9.35
CA SER A 13 -12.79 4.02 -8.99
C SER A 13 -12.97 3.88 -7.47
N SER A 14 -13.80 4.72 -6.89
CA SER A 14 -14.29 4.59 -5.51
C SER A 14 -15.74 5.04 -5.45
N LYS A 15 -16.66 4.13 -5.13
CA LYS A 15 -18.10 4.41 -5.13
C LYS A 15 -18.54 5.33 -4.00
N ARG A 16 -18.00 5.12 -2.79
CA ARG A 16 -18.37 5.91 -1.60
C ARG A 16 -17.75 7.31 -1.60
N LEU A 17 -16.55 7.44 -2.10
CA LEU A 17 -15.83 8.71 -2.17
C LEU A 17 -15.05 8.78 -3.48
N PRO A 18 -15.58 9.47 -4.50
CA PRO A 18 -14.92 9.56 -5.81
C PRO A 18 -13.49 10.07 -5.71
N ARG A 19 -12.58 9.46 -6.47
CA ARG A 19 -11.16 9.85 -6.54
C ARG A 19 -10.44 9.84 -5.17
N LYS A 20 -10.91 9.02 -4.22
CA LYS A 20 -10.43 9.00 -2.83
C LYS A 20 -8.91 9.03 -2.71
N ASN A 21 -8.19 8.20 -3.45
CA ASN A 21 -6.75 8.03 -3.30
C ASN A 21 -5.93 9.27 -3.68
N ILE A 22 -6.51 10.21 -4.40
CA ILE A 22 -5.86 11.47 -4.80
C ILE A 22 -6.58 12.73 -4.30
N LEU A 23 -7.57 12.56 -3.41
CA LEU A 23 -8.19 13.71 -2.75
C LEU A 23 -7.12 14.54 -2.04
N PRO A 24 -7.19 15.88 -2.16
CA PRO A 24 -6.23 16.74 -1.48
C PRO A 24 -6.47 16.76 0.04
N ILE A 25 -5.44 16.46 0.79
CA ILE A 25 -5.36 16.61 2.23
C ILE A 25 -4.25 17.63 2.52
N ASN A 26 -4.57 18.77 3.12
CA ASN A 26 -3.63 19.88 3.31
C ASN A 26 -2.88 20.25 2.02
N GLY A 27 -3.59 20.30 0.88
CA GLY A 27 -3.03 20.66 -0.41
C GLY A 27 -2.17 19.59 -1.10
N GLN A 28 -2.08 18.38 -0.54
CA GLN A 28 -1.33 17.25 -1.11
C GLN A 28 -2.27 16.09 -1.42
N PRO A 29 -2.07 15.35 -2.52
CA PRO A 29 -2.89 14.17 -2.80
C PRO A 29 -2.72 13.12 -1.72
N MET A 30 -3.81 12.47 -1.31
CA MET A 30 -3.83 11.50 -0.20
C MET A 30 -2.74 10.43 -0.34
N ILE A 31 -2.54 9.88 -1.52
CA ILE A 31 -1.52 8.86 -1.79
C ILE A 31 -0.08 9.33 -1.51
N SER A 32 0.18 10.64 -1.53
CA SER A 32 1.52 11.17 -1.29
C SER A 32 2.04 10.91 0.13
N TYR A 33 1.15 10.79 1.10
CA TYR A 33 1.51 10.56 2.50
C TYR A 33 2.17 9.19 2.70
N PRO A 34 1.53 8.05 2.32
CA PRO A 34 2.18 6.75 2.45
C PRO A 34 3.40 6.59 1.52
N ILE A 35 3.42 7.22 0.33
CA ILE A 35 4.60 7.21 -0.54
C ILE A 35 5.79 7.86 0.19
N ARG A 36 5.60 9.02 0.80
CA ARG A 36 6.66 9.70 1.54
C ARG A 36 7.13 8.90 2.74
N ALA A 37 6.22 8.37 3.55
CA ALA A 37 6.58 7.52 4.68
C ALA A 37 7.42 6.31 4.25
N ALA A 38 7.04 5.66 3.15
CA ALA A 38 7.79 4.54 2.60
C ALA A 38 9.18 4.97 2.11
N LYS A 39 9.32 6.09 1.40
CA LYS A 39 10.61 6.63 0.94
C LYS A 39 11.52 7.01 2.10
N GLU A 40 11.00 7.77 3.06
CA GLU A 40 11.75 8.24 4.22
C GLU A 40 12.17 7.12 5.16
N SER A 41 11.48 5.99 5.16
CA SER A 41 11.87 4.82 5.96
C SER A 41 13.20 4.21 5.52
N GLY A 42 13.54 4.34 4.24
CA GLY A 42 14.76 3.74 3.66
C GLY A 42 14.77 2.20 3.69
N LEU A 43 13.61 1.57 3.91
CA LEU A 43 13.51 0.10 4.07
C LEU A 43 13.37 -0.63 2.74
N PHE A 44 12.87 0.03 1.70
CA PHE A 44 12.43 -0.62 0.47
C PHE A 44 13.39 -0.34 -0.70
N ASP A 45 13.78 -1.39 -1.39
CA ASP A 45 14.56 -1.29 -2.63
C ASP A 45 13.73 -0.67 -3.76
N GLU A 46 12.41 -0.87 -3.71
CA GLU A 46 11.47 -0.32 -4.66
C GLU A 46 10.11 -0.03 -4.01
N ILE A 47 9.48 1.07 -4.41
CA ILE A 47 8.12 1.44 -4.02
C ILE A 47 7.26 1.45 -5.27
N ILE A 48 6.19 0.64 -5.28
CA ILE A 48 5.37 0.39 -6.45
C ILE A 48 3.94 0.83 -6.17
N VAL A 49 3.43 1.76 -6.98
CA VAL A 49 2.01 2.10 -6.99
C VAL A 49 1.32 1.26 -8.06
N SER A 50 0.40 0.39 -7.64
CA SER A 50 -0.41 -0.43 -8.55
C SER A 50 -1.74 0.26 -8.82
N THR A 51 -1.97 0.67 -10.06
CA THR A 51 -3.18 1.40 -10.47
C THR A 51 -3.55 1.13 -11.92
N GLU A 52 -4.83 1.22 -12.25
CA GLU A 52 -5.35 1.28 -13.61
C GLU A 52 -5.57 2.72 -14.09
N ASP A 53 -5.47 3.69 -13.19
CA ASP A 53 -5.87 5.07 -13.40
C ASP A 53 -4.69 5.95 -13.83
N GLU A 54 -4.82 6.64 -14.95
CA GLU A 54 -3.75 7.47 -15.53
C GLU A 54 -3.37 8.67 -14.66
N GLU A 55 -4.34 9.29 -13.97
CA GLU A 55 -4.08 10.44 -13.12
C GLU A 55 -3.33 10.03 -11.86
N ILE A 56 -3.72 8.90 -11.23
CA ILE A 56 -2.99 8.31 -10.11
C ILE A 56 -1.57 7.94 -10.54
N ALA A 57 -1.43 7.32 -11.71
CA ALA A 57 -0.14 6.97 -12.28
C ALA A 57 0.77 8.19 -12.48
N LYS A 58 0.21 9.28 -13.01
CA LYS A 58 0.93 10.55 -13.20
C LYS A 58 1.39 11.16 -11.87
N ILE A 59 0.51 11.17 -10.87
CA ILE A 59 0.83 11.65 -9.52
C ILE A 59 1.93 10.79 -8.91
N ALA A 60 1.80 9.46 -8.94
CA ALA A 60 2.82 8.55 -8.40
C ALA A 60 4.20 8.78 -9.04
N LYS A 61 4.26 8.90 -10.37
CA LYS A 61 5.50 9.20 -11.10
C LYS A 61 6.14 10.52 -10.65
N SER A 62 5.37 11.52 -10.26
CA SER A 62 5.91 12.80 -9.75
C SER A 62 6.62 12.67 -8.40
N TYR A 63 6.43 11.55 -7.70
CA TYR A 63 7.15 11.20 -6.46
C TYR A 63 8.31 10.23 -6.67
N ASP A 64 8.73 9.99 -7.93
CA ASP A 64 9.83 9.07 -8.30
C ASP A 64 9.64 7.65 -7.72
N VAL A 65 8.46 7.10 -7.89
CA VAL A 65 8.15 5.71 -7.55
C VAL A 65 7.71 4.95 -8.79
N THR A 66 7.89 3.64 -8.77
CA THR A 66 7.46 2.76 -9.87
C THR A 66 5.94 2.73 -9.96
N VAL A 67 5.43 2.76 -11.17
CA VAL A 67 4.00 2.57 -11.45
C VAL A 67 3.80 1.24 -12.17
N SER A 68 3.02 0.38 -11.57
CA SER A 68 2.56 -0.87 -12.17
C SER A 68 1.12 -0.70 -12.65
N ILE A 69 0.91 -0.79 -13.96
CA ILE A 69 -0.44 -0.75 -14.53
C ILE A 69 -1.14 -2.06 -14.21
N ARG A 70 -2.26 -1.95 -13.53
CA ARG A 70 -3.08 -3.08 -13.11
C ARG A 70 -3.94 -3.57 -14.26
N PRO A 71 -4.09 -4.89 -14.46
CA PRO A 71 -5.08 -5.43 -15.41
C PRO A 71 -6.52 -5.01 -15.03
N ASP A 72 -7.36 -4.75 -16.02
CA ASP A 72 -8.76 -4.36 -15.81
C ASP A 72 -9.55 -5.37 -14.97
N SER A 73 -9.20 -6.65 -15.08
CA SER A 73 -9.79 -7.72 -14.26
C SER A 73 -9.59 -7.51 -12.75
N LEU A 74 -8.52 -6.83 -12.35
CA LEU A 74 -8.19 -6.50 -10.95
C LEU A 74 -8.55 -5.06 -10.55
N ALA A 75 -9.09 -4.28 -11.47
CA ALA A 75 -9.58 -2.92 -11.22
C ALA A 75 -11.01 -2.89 -10.65
N GLN A 76 -11.67 -4.05 -10.56
CA GLN A 76 -13.06 -4.17 -10.14
C GLN A 76 -13.25 -4.07 -8.62
N ASP A 77 -14.47 -3.72 -8.18
CA ASP A 77 -14.84 -3.61 -6.77
C ASP A 77 -14.65 -4.91 -5.96
N ARG A 78 -14.68 -6.06 -6.62
CA ARG A 78 -14.52 -7.39 -5.99
C ARG A 78 -13.06 -7.81 -5.85
N SER A 79 -12.14 -7.10 -6.48
CA SER A 79 -10.72 -7.43 -6.40
C SER A 79 -10.17 -7.10 -5.01
N THR A 80 -9.60 -8.09 -4.36
CA THR A 80 -8.98 -7.92 -3.05
C THR A 80 -7.57 -7.36 -3.20
N VAL A 81 -7.08 -6.72 -2.15
CA VAL A 81 -5.69 -6.24 -2.09
C VAL A 81 -4.71 -7.41 -2.25
N ASN A 82 -5.03 -8.58 -1.67
CA ASN A 82 -4.19 -9.77 -1.80
C ASN A 82 -4.05 -10.22 -3.26
N GLN A 83 -5.14 -10.22 -4.03
CA GLN A 83 -5.09 -10.56 -5.46
C GLN A 83 -4.22 -9.58 -6.26
N VAL A 84 -4.24 -8.30 -5.90
CA VAL A 84 -3.40 -7.27 -6.54
C VAL A 84 -1.92 -7.49 -6.22
N CYS A 85 -1.59 -7.79 -4.97
CA CYS A 85 -0.22 -8.09 -4.58
C CYS A 85 0.28 -9.40 -5.20
N ASP A 86 -0.55 -10.44 -5.22
CA ASP A 86 -0.24 -11.74 -5.79
C ASP A 86 0.04 -11.65 -7.29
N GLU A 87 -0.80 -10.94 -8.04
CA GLU A 87 -0.56 -10.70 -9.48
C GLU A 87 0.77 -10.00 -9.72
N LEU A 88 1.08 -8.95 -8.97
CA LEU A 88 2.35 -8.23 -9.12
C LEU A 88 3.54 -9.11 -8.79
N LEU A 89 3.51 -9.81 -7.66
CA LEU A 89 4.61 -10.67 -7.20
C LEU A 89 4.78 -11.93 -8.05
N SER A 90 3.77 -12.34 -8.83
CA SER A 90 3.87 -13.48 -9.75
C SER A 90 4.68 -13.17 -11.02
N ARG A 91 4.99 -11.91 -11.29
CA ARG A 91 5.76 -11.50 -12.48
C ARG A 91 7.23 -11.85 -12.33
N ASP A 92 7.87 -12.19 -13.44
CA ASP A 92 9.28 -12.62 -13.46
C ASP A 92 10.25 -11.62 -12.82
N GLU A 93 9.95 -10.34 -12.94
CA GLU A 93 10.77 -9.23 -12.40
C GLU A 93 10.75 -9.12 -10.86
N TYR A 94 9.83 -9.84 -10.19
CA TYR A 94 9.67 -9.81 -8.73
C TYR A 94 9.91 -11.16 -8.04
N GLN A 95 10.41 -12.16 -8.78
CA GLN A 95 10.67 -13.50 -8.24
C GLN A 95 11.78 -13.53 -7.17
N ASP A 96 12.62 -12.52 -7.11
CA ASP A 96 13.69 -12.33 -6.12
C ASP A 96 13.27 -11.55 -4.88
N VAL A 97 11.99 -11.12 -4.81
CA VAL A 97 11.45 -10.41 -3.65
C VAL A 97 11.27 -11.38 -2.49
N GLU A 98 11.97 -11.13 -1.39
CA GLU A 98 11.89 -11.96 -0.18
C GLU A 98 10.80 -11.49 0.79
N SER A 99 10.53 -10.18 0.79
CA SER A 99 9.46 -9.61 1.62
C SER A 99 8.84 -8.37 0.98
N PHE A 100 7.59 -8.13 1.28
CA PHE A 100 6.92 -6.92 0.82
C PHE A 100 6.04 -6.31 1.91
N CYS A 101 5.84 -5.00 1.82
CA CYS A 101 4.91 -4.26 2.65
C CYS A 101 3.74 -3.74 1.80
N CYS A 102 2.53 -4.21 2.08
CA CYS A 102 1.33 -3.63 1.46
C CYS A 102 0.87 -2.41 2.26
N ILE A 103 0.89 -1.24 1.63
CA ILE A 103 0.51 0.03 2.25
C ILE A 103 -0.73 0.58 1.55
N TYR A 104 -1.81 0.82 2.29
CA TYR A 104 -2.99 1.43 1.70
C TYR A 104 -2.73 2.88 1.28
N ALA A 105 -3.21 3.26 0.09
CA ALA A 105 -3.09 4.64 -0.41
C ALA A 105 -3.74 5.69 0.51
N THR A 106 -4.63 5.24 1.39
CA THR A 106 -5.34 6.07 2.38
C THR A 106 -4.66 6.14 3.75
N ALA A 107 -3.48 5.53 3.91
CA ALA A 107 -2.76 5.47 5.18
C ALA A 107 -2.02 6.79 5.48
N ILE A 108 -2.77 7.89 5.62
CA ILE A 108 -2.21 9.24 5.81
C ILE A 108 -1.52 9.45 7.16
N PHE A 109 -1.80 8.60 8.15
CA PHE A 109 -1.20 8.65 9.48
C PHE A 109 -0.06 7.65 9.66
N LEU A 110 0.27 6.88 8.63
CA LEU A 110 1.40 5.95 8.66
C LEU A 110 2.69 6.73 8.85
N THR A 111 3.47 6.36 9.86
CA THR A 111 4.76 6.97 10.17
C THR A 111 5.93 6.11 9.72
N VAL A 112 7.10 6.73 9.57
CA VAL A 112 8.36 6.01 9.36
C VAL A 112 8.64 5.04 10.51
N GLU A 113 8.35 5.44 11.74
CA GLU A 113 8.55 4.61 12.93
C GLU A 113 7.69 3.35 12.91
N ASP A 114 6.44 3.44 12.46
CA ASP A 114 5.56 2.26 12.29
C ASP A 114 6.18 1.24 11.34
N LEU A 115 6.68 1.70 10.20
CA LEU A 115 7.34 0.84 9.19
C LEU A 115 8.61 0.21 9.74
N VAL A 116 9.46 0.99 10.40
CA VAL A 116 10.71 0.49 11.00
C VAL A 116 10.42 -0.52 12.10
N ASN A 117 9.44 -0.28 12.95
CA ASN A 117 9.07 -1.20 14.03
C ASN A 117 8.47 -2.50 13.48
N ALA A 118 7.61 -2.42 12.46
CA ALA A 118 7.07 -3.60 11.79
C ALA A 118 8.18 -4.45 11.16
N ASN A 119 9.13 -3.82 10.46
CA ASN A 119 10.26 -4.51 9.86
C ASN A 119 11.15 -5.19 10.92
N LYS A 120 11.40 -4.52 12.04
CA LYS A 120 12.15 -5.14 13.17
C LYS A 120 11.45 -6.37 13.71
N LEU A 121 10.14 -6.33 13.89
CA LEU A 121 9.37 -7.48 14.37
C LEU A 121 9.45 -8.67 13.40
N LEU A 122 9.39 -8.40 12.10
CA LEU A 122 9.49 -9.43 11.07
C LEU A 122 10.88 -10.10 11.06
N THR A 123 11.94 -9.31 11.27
CA THR A 123 13.33 -9.80 11.21
C THR A 123 13.78 -10.50 12.50
N ILE A 124 13.32 -10.05 13.68
CA ILE A 124 13.75 -10.58 14.97
C ILE A 124 13.11 -11.95 15.28
N LYS A 125 11.93 -12.23 14.73
CA LYS A 125 11.19 -13.45 15.00
C LYS A 125 11.08 -14.33 13.75
N PRO A 126 12.01 -15.28 13.52
CA PRO A 126 12.00 -16.13 12.31
C PRO A 126 10.72 -16.97 12.11
N SER A 127 9.91 -17.11 13.16
CA SER A 127 8.62 -17.83 13.12
C SER A 127 7.43 -16.93 12.73
N VAL A 128 7.68 -15.66 12.43
CA VAL A 128 6.63 -14.70 12.05
C VAL A 128 6.66 -14.52 10.55
N ASP A 129 5.57 -14.90 9.88
CA ASP A 129 5.44 -14.77 8.44
C ASP A 129 4.92 -13.39 8.02
N TYR A 130 4.21 -12.68 8.90
CA TYR A 130 3.71 -11.34 8.65
C TYR A 130 3.52 -10.50 9.90
N VAL A 131 3.55 -9.18 9.75
CA VAL A 131 3.24 -8.18 10.78
C VAL A 131 2.14 -7.27 10.26
N MET A 132 1.16 -6.97 11.09
CA MET A 132 0.03 -6.13 10.73
C MET A 132 -0.19 -5.05 11.79
N GLY A 133 -0.42 -3.82 11.35
CA GLY A 133 -0.84 -2.73 12.23
C GLY A 133 -2.26 -2.97 12.73
N VAL A 134 -2.45 -2.79 14.04
CA VAL A 134 -3.77 -2.89 14.69
C VAL A 134 -3.98 -1.69 15.60
N SER A 135 -5.24 -1.32 15.81
CA SER A 135 -5.63 -0.31 16.78
C SER A 135 -6.70 -0.86 17.69
N GLU A 136 -6.73 -0.35 18.92
CA GLU A 136 -7.81 -0.65 19.84
C GLU A 136 -9.13 -0.04 19.35
N TYR A 137 -10.19 -0.82 19.38
CA TYR A 137 -11.51 -0.38 18.97
C TYR A 137 -12.30 0.16 20.16
N ASN A 138 -12.64 1.44 20.13
CA ASN A 138 -13.29 2.14 21.24
C ASN A 138 -14.77 1.84 21.40
N TYR A 139 -15.40 1.13 20.44
CA TYR A 139 -16.81 0.80 20.44
C TYR A 139 -17.01 -0.71 20.44
N HIS A 140 -18.16 -1.17 20.91
CA HIS A 140 -18.50 -2.57 20.87
C HIS A 140 -18.50 -3.06 19.40
N HIS A 141 -17.84 -4.17 19.12
CA HIS A 141 -17.65 -4.71 17.76
C HIS A 141 -18.97 -4.93 16.99
N VAL A 142 -20.08 -5.18 17.68
CA VAL A 142 -21.42 -5.31 17.09
C VAL A 142 -21.87 -4.03 16.40
N GLN A 143 -21.47 -2.86 16.89
CA GLN A 143 -21.83 -1.58 16.28
C GLN A 143 -21.16 -1.35 14.92
N ALA A 144 -19.99 -1.93 14.69
CA ALA A 144 -19.31 -1.85 13.41
C ALA A 144 -19.94 -2.75 12.33
N MET A 145 -20.80 -3.68 12.73
CA MET A 145 -21.45 -4.64 11.82
C MET A 145 -22.86 -4.20 11.37
N ILE A 146 -23.39 -3.12 11.94
CA ILE A 146 -24.76 -2.66 11.70
C ILE A 146 -24.82 -1.51 10.67
N GLU A 147 -23.69 -0.92 10.32
CA GLU A 147 -23.56 0.08 9.25
C GLU A 147 -23.20 -0.60 7.90
#